data_0244386fb0bb304162c19dcde96f0062
#
_entry.id   0244386fb0bb304162c19dcde96f0062
#
_cell.length_a   1.000
_cell.length_b   1.000
_cell.length_c   1.000
_cell.angle_alpha   90.00
_cell.angle_beta   90.00
_cell.angle_gamma   90.00
#
_symmetry.space_group_name_H-M   'P 1'
#
loop_
_entity.id
_entity.type
_entity.pdbx_description
1 polymer ?
#
loop_
_entity_poly.entity_id
_entity_poly.type
_entity_poly.pdbx_seq_one_letter_code
_entity_poly.pdbx_strand_id
1 'polypeptide(L)'
;MLWTWVRIPPPPPNIMKKILLLLILLLMPGNIYASAPVIKGLNILKVAKKDLAQVGHWKRTPTVVICEHAPIERDNVREAITWWNKRGYIFYHSIYLRGSRSTETCNNPDPTGYITINLVTQETFEAGDNLAVTHFYVDNDTREIHWAKIYLKSNVEERVLEHEFGHALGWMHTEKVGHLMNEKLIYGGWGDAGLKKH
;
A
#
# COMPACT_ATOMS: atom_id res chain seq x y z
N MET A 1 -5.28 63.76 -26.56
CA MET A 1 -5.48 62.85 -25.39
C MET A 1 -4.15 62.26 -25.02
N LEU A 2 -3.58 62.73 -23.89
CA LEU A 2 -2.27 62.29 -23.39
C LEU A 2 -2.51 61.16 -22.38
N TRP A 3 -1.99 59.98 -22.65
CA TRP A 3 -1.98 58.82 -21.71
C TRP A 3 -0.73 58.92 -20.84
N THR A 4 -0.90 59.22 -19.55
CA THR A 4 0.17 59.14 -18.55
C THR A 4 0.25 57.73 -18.01
N TRP A 5 1.39 57.06 -18.28
CA TRP A 5 1.72 55.75 -17.69
C TRP A 5 2.17 55.95 -16.25
N VAL A 6 1.37 55.45 -15.30
CA VAL A 6 1.78 55.36 -13.89
C VAL A 6 2.68 54.14 -13.78
N ARG A 7 3.97 54.32 -13.52
CA ARG A 7 4.89 53.23 -13.18
C ARG A 7 4.64 52.80 -11.74
N ILE A 8 4.20 51.55 -11.57
CA ILE A 8 4.13 50.92 -10.25
C ILE A 8 5.56 50.57 -9.84
N PRO A 9 6.09 51.01 -8.67
CA PRO A 9 7.41 50.64 -8.23
C PRO A 9 7.49 49.12 -7.98
N PRO A 10 8.62 48.47 -8.25
CA PRO A 10 8.78 47.04 -7.98
C PRO A 10 8.67 46.75 -6.48
N PRO A 11 8.07 45.62 -6.08
CA PRO A 11 7.93 45.26 -4.68
C PRO A 11 9.32 45.06 -4.03
N PRO A 12 9.48 45.37 -2.73
CA PRO A 12 10.74 45.26 -2.04
C PRO A 12 11.28 43.79 -2.06
N PRO A 13 12.59 43.59 -2.16
CA PRO A 13 13.20 42.29 -2.41
C PRO A 13 12.90 41.21 -1.37
N ASN A 14 12.48 41.60 -0.15
CA ASN A 14 12.09 40.65 0.90
C ASN A 14 10.73 40.00 0.69
N ILE A 15 9.82 40.62 -0.09
CA ILE A 15 8.51 40.05 -0.42
C ILE A 15 8.67 38.97 -1.49
N MET A 16 9.54 39.17 -2.49
CA MET A 16 9.80 38.18 -3.51
C MET A 16 10.42 36.89 -2.95
N LYS A 17 11.35 37.01 -1.97
CA LYS A 17 11.93 35.83 -1.28
C LYS A 17 10.89 35.07 -0.49
N LYS A 18 9.96 35.74 0.19
CA LYS A 18 8.87 35.09 0.92
C LYS A 18 7.85 34.40 0.00
N ILE A 19 7.51 35.03 -1.14
CA ILE A 19 6.61 34.44 -2.14
C ILE A 19 7.26 33.22 -2.80
N LEU A 20 8.56 33.29 -3.13
CA LEU A 20 9.31 32.16 -3.71
C LEU A 20 9.42 31.00 -2.71
N LEU A 21 9.64 31.27 -1.42
CA LEU A 21 9.66 30.25 -0.38
C LEU A 21 8.30 29.59 -0.18
N LEU A 22 7.22 30.36 -0.25
CA LEU A 22 5.84 29.85 -0.15
C LEU A 22 5.47 28.99 -1.37
N LEU A 23 5.91 29.36 -2.57
CA LEU A 23 5.71 28.59 -3.79
C LEU A 23 6.51 27.28 -3.79
N ILE A 24 7.73 27.27 -3.23
CA ILE A 24 8.51 26.05 -3.08
C ILE A 24 7.88 25.09 -2.06
N LEU A 25 7.29 25.61 -0.98
CA LEU A 25 6.53 24.81 -0.01
C LEU A 25 5.24 24.19 -0.59
N LEU A 26 4.60 24.87 -1.55
CA LEU A 26 3.41 24.37 -2.25
C LEU A 26 3.72 23.34 -3.34
N LEU A 27 4.99 23.27 -3.80
CA LEU A 27 5.45 22.33 -4.82
C LEU A 27 6.17 21.09 -4.21
N MET A 28 6.28 21.00 -2.88
CA MET A 28 6.74 19.76 -2.26
C MET A 28 5.71 18.68 -2.55
N PRO A 29 6.09 17.59 -3.24
CA PRO A 29 5.19 16.45 -3.39
C PRO A 29 4.78 15.99 -1.99
N GLY A 30 3.48 15.94 -1.75
CA GLY A 30 2.93 15.44 -0.49
C GLY A 30 3.59 14.09 -0.18
N ASN A 31 3.99 13.88 1.06
CA ASN A 31 4.57 12.61 1.48
C ASN A 31 3.51 11.52 1.29
N ILE A 32 3.65 10.73 0.24
CA ILE A 32 2.78 9.59 -0.02
C ILE A 32 3.19 8.48 0.94
N TYR A 33 2.30 8.14 1.85
CA TYR A 33 2.49 7.06 2.82
C TYR A 33 1.77 5.80 2.35
N ALA A 34 2.39 4.64 2.53
CA ALA A 34 1.65 3.40 2.57
C ALA A 34 0.90 3.34 3.93
N SER A 35 -0.37 2.95 3.93
CA SER A 35 -1.12 2.82 5.18
C SER A 35 -0.61 1.63 5.98
N ALA A 36 -0.59 1.77 7.31
CA ALA A 36 -0.34 0.63 8.16
C ALA A 36 -1.44 -0.44 7.92
N PRO A 37 -1.10 -1.73 7.85
CA PRO A 37 -2.09 -2.77 7.63
C PRO A 37 -3.09 -2.80 8.79
N VAL A 38 -4.37 -2.97 8.47
CA VAL A 38 -5.40 -3.18 9.49
C VAL A 38 -5.43 -4.65 9.87
N ILE A 39 -5.00 -4.95 11.09
CA ILE A 39 -4.93 -6.30 11.63
C ILE A 39 -6.15 -6.54 12.52
N LYS A 40 -6.97 -7.53 12.18
CA LYS A 40 -8.07 -7.98 13.02
C LYS A 40 -7.63 -9.20 13.85
N GLY A 41 -8.09 -9.28 15.09
CA GLY A 41 -7.84 -10.42 15.96
C GLY A 41 -6.52 -10.37 16.74
N LEU A 42 -5.61 -9.45 16.45
CA LEU A 42 -4.36 -9.30 17.18
C LEU A 42 -4.44 -8.11 18.16
N ASN A 43 -4.23 -8.36 19.47
CA ASN A 43 -3.86 -7.29 20.38
C ASN A 43 -2.42 -6.87 20.02
N ILE A 44 -2.28 -5.79 19.27
CA ILE A 44 -0.99 -5.30 18.79
C ILE A 44 -0.14 -4.93 20.00
N LEU A 45 0.64 -5.86 20.49
CA LEU A 45 1.83 -5.54 21.25
C LEU A 45 2.66 -4.62 20.38
N LYS A 46 3.01 -3.43 20.90
CA LYS A 46 3.83 -2.42 20.21
C LYS A 46 5.10 -3.08 19.66
N VAL A 47 5.01 -3.59 18.44
CA VAL A 47 6.20 -3.95 17.67
C VAL A 47 6.90 -2.63 17.38
N ALA A 48 8.13 -2.50 17.83
CA ALA A 48 8.91 -1.30 17.56
C ALA A 48 8.98 -1.15 16.02
N LYS A 49 8.48 -0.05 15.48
CA LYS A 49 8.45 0.25 14.02
C LYS A 49 9.83 0.13 13.35
N LYS A 50 10.89 0.06 14.14
CA LYS A 50 12.28 0.09 13.68
C LYS A 50 12.73 -1.24 13.05
N ASP A 51 12.22 -2.35 13.55
CA ASP A 51 12.65 -3.69 13.13
C ASP A 51 11.58 -4.35 12.27
N LEU A 52 12.01 -4.95 11.16
CA LEU A 52 11.13 -5.74 10.31
C LEU A 52 10.56 -6.93 11.09
N ALA A 53 9.24 -7.03 11.17
CA ALA A 53 8.56 -8.10 11.89
C ALA A 53 7.51 -8.78 11.01
N GLN A 54 7.43 -10.10 11.14
CA GLN A 54 6.33 -10.89 10.58
C GLN A 54 5.39 -11.30 11.73
N VAL A 55 4.16 -10.78 11.70
CA VAL A 55 3.19 -10.98 12.78
C VAL A 55 2.30 -12.21 12.59
N GLY A 56 2.31 -12.80 11.41
CA GLY A 56 1.52 -13.98 11.08
C GLY A 56 2.06 -14.74 9.89
N HIS A 57 1.53 -15.93 9.66
CA HIS A 57 1.89 -16.77 8.52
C HIS A 57 0.67 -17.53 7.99
N TRP A 58 0.69 -17.90 6.72
CA TRP A 58 -0.34 -18.75 6.12
C TRP A 58 -0.04 -20.23 6.42
N LYS A 59 -1.00 -20.94 7.00
CA LYS A 59 -0.90 -22.39 7.18
C LYS A 59 -1.03 -23.14 5.86
N ARG A 60 -1.91 -22.66 4.99
CA ARG A 60 -2.12 -23.18 3.64
C ARG A 60 -1.78 -22.11 2.62
N THR A 61 -1.33 -22.54 1.46
CA THR A 61 -1.07 -21.63 0.34
C THR A 61 -2.33 -20.83 -0.01
N PRO A 62 -2.31 -19.48 0.08
CA PRO A 62 -3.47 -18.67 -0.24
C PRO A 62 -3.72 -18.60 -1.75
N THR A 63 -5.00 -18.47 -2.12
CA THR A 63 -5.41 -18.16 -3.50
C THR A 63 -5.50 -16.65 -3.68
N VAL A 64 -4.86 -16.12 -4.72
CA VAL A 64 -4.96 -14.70 -5.06
C VAL A 64 -6.17 -14.48 -5.98
N VAL A 65 -7.03 -13.53 -5.61
CA VAL A 65 -8.25 -13.19 -6.35
C VAL A 65 -8.23 -11.71 -6.72
N ILE A 66 -8.32 -11.44 -8.02
CA ILE A 66 -8.47 -10.07 -8.55
C ILE A 66 -9.96 -9.81 -8.72
N CYS A 67 -10.51 -8.87 -7.95
CA CYS A 67 -11.91 -8.51 -7.99
C CYS A 67 -12.22 -7.63 -9.20
N GLU A 68 -13.47 -7.64 -9.67
CA GLU A 68 -13.89 -7.08 -10.96
C GLU A 68 -13.51 -5.61 -11.17
N HIS A 69 -13.56 -4.82 -10.10
CA HIS A 69 -13.28 -3.38 -10.16
C HIS A 69 -11.89 -3.02 -9.64
N ALA A 70 -11.03 -4.00 -9.38
CA ALA A 70 -9.66 -3.74 -8.95
C ALA A 70 -8.92 -2.96 -10.05
N PRO A 71 -8.30 -1.81 -9.74
CA PRO A 71 -7.65 -0.94 -10.71
C PRO A 71 -6.24 -1.45 -11.05
N ILE A 72 -6.13 -2.73 -11.44
CA ILE A 72 -4.86 -3.39 -11.70
C ILE A 72 -4.96 -4.41 -12.82
N GLU A 73 -3.92 -4.48 -13.62
CA GLU A 73 -3.79 -5.47 -14.67
C GLU A 73 -3.31 -6.82 -14.09
N ARG A 74 -3.76 -7.90 -14.72
CA ARG A 74 -3.38 -9.27 -14.31
C ARG A 74 -1.87 -9.50 -14.31
N ASP A 75 -1.17 -8.85 -15.24
CA ASP A 75 0.27 -8.99 -15.39
C ASP A 75 1.03 -8.36 -14.22
N ASN A 76 0.60 -7.20 -13.70
CA ASN A 76 1.17 -6.60 -12.51
C ASN A 76 1.04 -7.54 -11.29
N VAL A 77 -0.12 -8.19 -11.13
CA VAL A 77 -0.34 -9.16 -10.05
C VAL A 77 0.59 -10.36 -10.21
N ARG A 78 0.78 -10.84 -11.44
CA ARG A 78 1.70 -11.96 -11.74
C ARG A 78 3.15 -11.59 -11.43
N GLU A 79 3.57 -10.36 -11.73
CA GLU A 79 4.90 -9.84 -11.42
C GLU A 79 5.13 -9.77 -9.91
N ALA A 80 4.19 -9.22 -9.15
CA ALA A 80 4.25 -9.17 -7.69
C ALA A 80 4.31 -10.58 -7.07
N ILE A 81 3.47 -11.51 -7.52
CA ILE A 81 3.52 -12.92 -7.10
C ILE A 81 4.90 -13.52 -7.42
N THR A 82 5.43 -13.28 -8.63
CA THR A 82 6.74 -13.79 -9.04
C THR A 82 7.86 -13.22 -8.15
N TRP A 83 7.77 -11.96 -7.78
CA TRP A 83 8.72 -11.32 -6.88
C TRP A 83 8.75 -12.02 -5.51
N TRP A 84 7.59 -12.34 -4.92
CA TRP A 84 7.49 -13.05 -3.65
C TRP A 84 7.82 -14.54 -3.75
N ASN A 85 7.52 -15.18 -4.89
CA ASN A 85 7.91 -16.59 -5.12
C ASN A 85 9.43 -16.76 -5.07
N LYS A 86 10.20 -15.83 -5.62
CA LYS A 86 11.68 -15.83 -5.53
C LYS A 86 12.20 -15.77 -4.07
N ARG A 87 11.34 -15.44 -3.11
CA ARG A 87 11.62 -15.36 -1.67
C ARG A 87 11.06 -16.54 -0.88
N GLY A 88 10.58 -17.56 -1.59
CA GLY A 88 10.10 -18.82 -1.01
C GLY A 88 8.61 -18.84 -0.68
N TYR A 89 7.87 -17.74 -0.93
CA TYR A 89 6.41 -17.74 -0.77
C TYR A 89 5.75 -18.42 -1.98
N ILE A 90 4.63 -19.11 -1.73
CA ILE A 90 3.88 -19.81 -2.77
C ILE A 90 2.44 -19.30 -2.71
N PHE A 91 1.85 -19.06 -3.87
CA PHE A 91 0.45 -18.69 -4.03
C PHE A 91 -0.20 -19.68 -5.00
N TYR A 92 -1.46 -20.03 -4.74
CA TYR A 92 -2.28 -20.62 -5.79
C TYR A 92 -2.60 -19.55 -6.84
N HIS A 93 -2.89 -20.01 -8.06
CA HIS A 93 -3.06 -19.14 -9.22
C HIS A 93 -3.90 -17.89 -8.93
N SER A 94 -3.49 -16.76 -9.52
CA SER A 94 -4.33 -15.58 -9.52
C SER A 94 -5.57 -15.85 -10.38
N ILE A 95 -6.73 -15.73 -9.74
CA ILE A 95 -8.03 -15.90 -10.39
C ILE A 95 -8.61 -14.52 -10.62
N TYR A 96 -8.91 -14.19 -11.88
CA TYR A 96 -9.66 -12.99 -12.21
C TYR A 96 -11.15 -13.33 -12.15
N LEU A 97 -11.85 -12.82 -11.16
CA LEU A 97 -13.27 -13.06 -11.00
C LEU A 97 -14.08 -11.91 -11.62
N ARG A 98 -14.89 -12.26 -12.62
CA ARG A 98 -15.91 -11.37 -13.20
C ARG A 98 -17.29 -11.95 -12.93
N GLY A 99 -18.27 -11.06 -12.75
CA GLY A 99 -19.66 -11.43 -12.56
C GLY A 99 -20.00 -11.97 -11.16
N SER A 100 -21.04 -12.79 -11.06
CA SER A 100 -21.62 -13.23 -9.77
C SER A 100 -20.67 -13.98 -8.82
N ARG A 101 -19.66 -14.68 -9.35
CA ARG A 101 -18.66 -15.36 -8.50
C ARG A 101 -17.69 -14.37 -7.83
N SER A 102 -17.45 -13.20 -8.46
CA SER A 102 -16.64 -12.16 -7.82
C SER A 102 -17.35 -11.62 -6.58
N THR A 103 -18.66 -11.53 -6.63
CA THR A 103 -19.48 -10.99 -5.55
C THR A 103 -19.36 -11.83 -4.28
N GLU A 104 -19.34 -13.16 -4.40
CA GLU A 104 -19.29 -14.04 -3.23
C GLU A 104 -17.94 -13.98 -2.50
N THR A 105 -16.81 -14.09 -3.19
CA THR A 105 -15.47 -14.07 -2.56
C THR A 105 -15.02 -12.65 -2.24
N CYS A 106 -15.22 -11.69 -3.15
CA CYS A 106 -14.73 -10.33 -3.01
C CYS A 106 -15.52 -9.53 -1.97
N ASN A 107 -16.83 -9.77 -1.85
CA ASN A 107 -17.71 -9.13 -0.86
C ASN A 107 -17.81 -9.91 0.46
N ASN A 108 -17.25 -11.13 0.52
CA ASN A 108 -17.22 -11.87 1.78
C ASN A 108 -16.43 -11.05 2.83
N PRO A 109 -16.98 -10.79 4.02
CA PRO A 109 -16.26 -10.11 5.08
C PRO A 109 -14.99 -10.88 5.49
N ASP A 110 -15.03 -12.22 5.47
CA ASP A 110 -13.96 -13.10 5.94
C ASP A 110 -13.62 -14.19 4.89
N PRO A 111 -12.98 -13.84 3.76
CA PRO A 111 -12.68 -14.77 2.67
C PRO A 111 -11.52 -15.70 3.04
N THR A 112 -11.76 -16.65 3.94
CA THR A 112 -10.73 -17.58 4.44
C THR A 112 -10.04 -18.33 3.31
N GLY A 113 -8.70 -18.32 3.32
CA GLY A 113 -7.86 -18.95 2.30
C GLY A 113 -7.55 -18.06 1.09
N TYR A 114 -8.05 -16.80 1.08
CA TYR A 114 -7.88 -15.90 -0.05
C TYR A 114 -7.14 -14.62 0.29
N ILE A 115 -6.37 -14.14 -0.68
CA ILE A 115 -5.90 -12.75 -0.77
C ILE A 115 -6.71 -12.10 -1.86
N THR A 116 -7.62 -11.18 -1.52
CA THR A 116 -8.44 -10.47 -2.51
C THR A 116 -7.84 -9.09 -2.82
N ILE A 117 -7.86 -8.69 -4.09
CA ILE A 117 -7.43 -7.38 -4.56
C ILE A 117 -8.66 -6.61 -5.03
N ASN A 118 -8.91 -5.46 -4.43
CA ASN A 118 -10.15 -4.70 -4.57
C ASN A 118 -9.84 -3.23 -4.93
N LEU A 119 -10.84 -2.55 -5.50
CA LEU A 119 -10.84 -1.09 -5.54
C LEU A 119 -11.14 -0.55 -4.14
N VAL A 120 -10.44 0.49 -3.75
CA VAL A 120 -10.78 1.27 -2.55
C VAL A 120 -12.16 1.90 -2.70
N THR A 121 -13.01 1.73 -1.68
CA THR A 121 -14.24 2.49 -1.52
C THR A 121 -14.04 3.58 -0.44
N GLN A 122 -14.93 4.58 -0.42
CA GLN A 122 -14.84 5.67 0.55
C GLN A 122 -14.95 5.16 2.01
N GLU A 123 -15.63 4.03 2.22
CA GLU A 123 -15.79 3.38 3.53
C GLU A 123 -14.54 2.62 4.00
N THR A 124 -13.70 2.17 3.07
CA THR A 124 -12.50 1.37 3.38
C THR A 124 -11.24 2.23 3.56
N PHE A 125 -11.34 3.51 3.30
CA PHE A 125 -10.22 4.44 3.32
C PHE A 125 -10.45 5.51 4.38
N GLU A 126 -9.75 5.44 5.50
CA GLU A 126 -9.59 6.60 6.36
C GLU A 126 -8.84 7.68 5.56
N ALA A 127 -9.39 8.90 5.55
CA ALA A 127 -8.93 10.00 4.72
C ALA A 127 -7.40 10.22 4.86
N GLY A 128 -6.66 9.99 3.78
CA GLY A 128 -5.21 10.16 3.73
C GLY A 128 -4.67 9.98 2.31
N ASP A 129 -3.39 10.33 2.11
CA ASP A 129 -2.67 10.23 0.83
C ASP A 129 -2.18 8.81 0.51
N ASN A 130 -2.73 7.79 1.18
CA ASN A 130 -2.33 6.41 0.98
C ASN A 130 -2.71 5.91 -0.43
N LEU A 131 -1.82 5.18 -1.09
CA LEU A 131 -2.04 4.58 -2.41
C LEU A 131 -2.79 3.26 -2.33
N ALA A 132 -2.58 2.53 -1.25
CA ALA A 132 -3.18 1.23 -0.98
C ALA A 132 -3.28 0.95 0.52
N VAL A 133 -4.05 -0.06 0.89
CA VAL A 133 -4.13 -0.57 2.26
C VAL A 133 -4.42 -2.08 2.25
N THR A 134 -3.77 -2.81 3.14
CA THR A 134 -4.04 -4.23 3.35
C THR A 134 -4.69 -4.48 4.71
N HIS A 135 -5.84 -5.14 4.69
CA HIS A 135 -6.49 -5.68 5.87
C HIS A 135 -6.26 -7.17 5.91
N PHE A 136 -5.89 -7.72 7.06
CA PHE A 136 -5.80 -9.17 7.22
C PHE A 136 -6.19 -9.61 8.63
N TYR A 137 -6.63 -10.85 8.74
CA TYR A 137 -6.98 -11.47 10.02
C TYR A 137 -5.92 -12.49 10.41
N VAL A 138 -5.40 -12.33 11.63
CA VAL A 138 -4.44 -13.24 12.26
C VAL A 138 -5.07 -13.82 13.51
N ASP A 139 -5.06 -15.14 13.61
CA ASP A 139 -5.41 -15.84 14.84
C ASP A 139 -4.37 -15.54 15.94
N ASN A 140 -4.84 -15.20 17.13
CA ASN A 140 -3.97 -14.75 18.23
C ASN A 140 -3.08 -15.88 18.78
N ASP A 141 -3.60 -17.10 18.82
CA ASP A 141 -2.94 -18.23 19.46
C ASP A 141 -1.97 -18.93 18.50
N THR A 142 -2.42 -19.14 17.26
CA THR A 142 -1.66 -19.88 16.26
C THR A 142 -0.79 -18.99 15.37
N ARG A 143 -1.06 -17.67 15.33
CA ARG A 143 -0.46 -16.71 14.41
C ARG A 143 -0.76 -17.02 12.94
N GLU A 144 -1.79 -17.80 12.69
CA GLU A 144 -2.22 -18.14 11.33
C GLU A 144 -3.00 -17.00 10.69
N ILE A 145 -2.62 -16.64 9.46
CA ILE A 145 -3.38 -15.70 8.63
C ILE A 145 -4.50 -16.48 7.95
N HIS A 146 -5.75 -16.08 8.18
CA HIS A 146 -6.93 -16.69 7.60
C HIS A 146 -7.33 -16.08 6.27
N TRP A 147 -7.22 -14.76 6.13
CA TRP A 147 -7.52 -14.03 4.91
C TRP A 147 -6.78 -12.69 4.88
N ALA A 148 -6.65 -12.13 3.68
CA ALA A 148 -6.17 -10.77 3.47
C ALA A 148 -6.97 -10.09 2.35
N LYS A 149 -7.15 -8.77 2.47
CA LYS A 149 -7.80 -7.91 1.47
C LYS A 149 -6.90 -6.73 1.19
N ILE A 150 -6.44 -6.63 -0.05
CA ILE A 150 -5.68 -5.50 -0.56
C ILE A 150 -6.65 -4.56 -1.26
N TYR A 151 -6.67 -3.30 -0.85
CA TYR A 151 -7.48 -2.24 -1.46
C TYR A 151 -6.53 -1.26 -2.13
N LEU A 152 -6.75 -1.03 -3.43
CA LEU A 152 -5.92 -0.18 -4.26
C LEU A 152 -6.70 1.06 -4.70
N LYS A 153 -6.05 2.24 -4.69
CA LYS A 153 -6.53 3.41 -5.44
C LYS A 153 -6.27 3.21 -6.93
N SER A 154 -6.93 4.02 -7.77
CA SER A 154 -6.57 4.11 -9.18
C SER A 154 -5.10 4.51 -9.34
N ASN A 155 -4.43 4.02 -10.38
CA ASN A 155 -3.02 4.30 -10.70
C ASN A 155 -2.04 3.82 -9.62
N VAL A 156 -1.94 2.51 -9.48
CA VAL A 156 -0.96 1.88 -8.58
C VAL A 156 0.43 2.06 -9.17
N GLU A 157 1.30 2.72 -8.40
CA GLU A 157 2.71 2.86 -8.75
C GLU A 157 3.48 1.55 -8.59
N GLU A 158 4.64 1.47 -9.26
CA GLU A 158 5.58 0.36 -9.10
C GLU A 158 5.92 0.14 -7.62
N ARG A 159 6.04 -1.11 -7.20
CA ARG A 159 6.32 -1.59 -5.83
C ARG A 159 5.15 -1.52 -4.84
N VAL A 160 4.09 -0.76 -5.11
CA VAL A 160 2.95 -0.66 -4.18
C VAL A 160 2.30 -2.03 -3.98
N LEU A 161 2.06 -2.75 -5.07
CA LEU A 161 1.43 -4.07 -4.97
C LEU A 161 2.31 -5.10 -4.26
N GLU A 162 3.62 -5.11 -4.53
CA GLU A 162 4.58 -5.98 -3.85
C GLU A 162 4.64 -5.67 -2.35
N HIS A 163 4.59 -4.39 -1.97
CA HIS A 163 4.52 -3.95 -0.58
C HIS A 163 3.24 -4.46 0.10
N GLU A 164 2.09 -4.30 -0.54
CA GLU A 164 0.80 -4.77 0.00
C GLU A 164 0.74 -6.31 0.11
N PHE A 165 1.34 -7.03 -0.84
CA PHE A 165 1.52 -8.48 -0.69
C PHE A 165 2.38 -8.83 0.54
N GLY A 166 3.37 -8.00 0.87
CA GLY A 166 4.14 -8.14 2.10
C GLY A 166 3.25 -8.12 3.34
N HIS A 167 2.32 -7.16 3.42
CA HIS A 167 1.35 -7.11 4.50
C HIS A 167 0.41 -8.32 4.48
N ALA A 168 -0.07 -8.73 3.32
CA ALA A 168 -0.88 -9.93 3.18
C ALA A 168 -0.16 -11.22 3.60
N LEU A 169 1.18 -11.21 3.61
CA LEU A 169 2.03 -12.29 4.13
C LEU A 169 2.42 -12.10 5.60
N GLY A 170 1.89 -11.07 6.26
CA GLY A 170 2.10 -10.79 7.68
C GLY A 170 3.28 -9.88 8.00
N TRP A 171 3.97 -9.33 7.01
CA TRP A 171 5.08 -8.40 7.22
C TRP A 171 4.57 -7.01 7.61
N MET A 172 5.20 -6.43 8.62
CA MET A 172 4.92 -5.07 9.07
C MET A 172 5.90 -4.07 8.44
N HIS A 173 5.62 -2.79 8.62
CA HIS A 173 6.51 -1.73 8.17
C HIS A 173 7.88 -1.77 8.87
N THR A 174 8.90 -1.27 8.18
CA THR A 174 10.23 -0.98 8.73
C THR A 174 10.66 0.43 8.34
N GLU A 175 11.53 1.04 9.13
CA GLU A 175 12.11 2.36 8.82
C GLU A 175 13.36 2.27 7.90
N LYS A 176 13.76 1.07 7.47
CA LYS A 176 14.93 0.89 6.60
C LYS A 176 14.75 1.58 5.26
N VAL A 177 15.61 2.54 4.96
CA VAL A 177 15.68 3.21 3.65
C VAL A 177 16.04 2.20 2.55
N GLY A 178 15.35 2.27 1.42
CA GLY A 178 15.54 1.36 0.29
C GLY A 178 14.87 -0.01 0.46
N HIS A 179 14.20 -0.27 1.58
CA HIS A 179 13.51 -1.54 1.84
C HIS A 179 12.09 -1.55 1.27
N LEU A 180 11.62 -2.69 0.74
CA LEU A 180 10.27 -2.80 0.20
C LEU A 180 9.20 -2.45 1.24
N MET A 181 9.34 -2.92 2.46
CA MET A 181 8.38 -2.67 3.55
C MET A 181 8.58 -1.33 4.25
N ASN A 182 9.24 -0.34 3.64
CA ASN A 182 9.28 1.01 4.21
C ASN A 182 7.91 1.66 4.10
N GLU A 183 7.42 2.24 5.23
CA GLU A 183 6.12 2.91 5.30
C GLU A 183 5.97 4.05 4.28
N LYS A 184 7.09 4.74 3.99
CA LYS A 184 7.11 5.87 3.07
C LYS A 184 7.66 5.45 1.71
N LEU A 185 6.83 5.49 0.68
CA LEU A 185 7.21 5.07 -0.66
C LEU A 185 8.47 5.78 -1.17
N ILE A 186 8.64 7.08 -0.85
CA ILE A 186 9.82 7.89 -1.24
C ILE A 186 11.13 7.39 -0.62
N TYR A 187 11.08 6.71 0.53
CA TYR A 187 12.23 6.08 1.19
C TYR A 187 12.28 4.57 0.95
N GLY A 188 11.26 4.02 0.32
CA GLY A 188 11.19 2.62 -0.07
C GLY A 188 12.11 2.28 -1.23
N GLY A 189 12.23 1.00 -1.51
CA GLY A 189 13.01 0.46 -2.62
C GLY A 189 12.70 -1.01 -2.83
N TRP A 190 13.55 -1.68 -3.58
CA TRP A 190 13.44 -3.12 -3.83
C TRP A 190 14.23 -3.98 -2.82
N GLY A 191 14.77 -3.35 -1.75
CA GLY A 191 15.48 -4.07 -0.69
C GLY A 191 14.59 -5.08 0.02
N ASP A 192 15.09 -6.32 0.17
CA ASP A 192 14.35 -7.48 0.66
C ASP A 192 14.99 -8.16 1.86
N ALA A 193 15.92 -7.48 2.53
CA ALA A 193 16.64 -8.04 3.66
C ALA A 193 15.69 -8.50 4.78
N GLY A 194 15.63 -9.81 5.01
CA GLY A 194 14.75 -10.42 6.00
C GLY A 194 13.39 -10.90 5.47
N LEU A 195 13.02 -10.62 4.21
CA LEU A 195 11.73 -11.00 3.62
C LEU A 195 11.71 -12.45 3.06
N LYS A 196 12.59 -13.31 3.47
CA LYS A 196 12.58 -14.72 3.04
C LYS A 196 11.71 -15.56 3.94
N LYS A 197 10.96 -16.51 3.33
CA LYS A 197 10.26 -17.53 4.07
C LYS A 197 11.29 -18.50 4.66
N HIS A 198 11.21 -18.74 5.96
CA HIS A 198 12.03 -19.70 6.70
C HIS A 198 11.39 -21.08 6.69
#